data_3352bba3e039e79f8004ad07d2f5dff7
#
_entry.id   3352bba3e039e79f8004ad07d2f5dff7
#
_cell.length_a   1.000
_cell.length_b   1.000
_cell.length_c   1.000
_cell.angle_alpha   90.00
_cell.angle_beta   90.00
_cell.angle_gamma   90.00
#
_symmetry.space_group_name_H-M   'P 1'
#
loop_
_entity.id
_entity.type
_entity.pdbx_description
1 polymer ?
#
loop_
_entity_poly.entity_id
_entity_poly.type
_entity_poly.pdbx_seq_one_letter_code
_entity_poly.pdbx_strand_id
1 'polypeptide(L)'
;MLALLLALAWAAPAQALRIKEVAAVQGVRSNQLSGYGLVVGLDGTGDQSTQMPFTAQAMSNYLQQQGISLPPGASTPQLKNVATVVVTARLPAFAQPGQMIDVEVSSIGNAKSLRGGTLIATALRGADGEIYALAQGSLVVGGAGASAGGSKVQINHLSAGRIPDGAQVERSVPTPLHEGESITLGLDASDFQSARKVAQAINARSGPGTATAIDGRTVQVRAPQDPGARVAFIAELEELQLPESIPAAKVVINARTGSIVLNQAVTLGPCAVAHGSLSITISSTPVISQPNPLSQGQTVVAQKSDISIQQQGSQVMQLPASPQLADVVRALNALGATPQDLLAILQAIKAAGALNAELEVI
;
A
#
# COMPACT_ATOMS: atom_id res chain seq x y z
N MET A 1 -15.34 -24.73 43.53
CA MET A 1 -16.21 -24.45 42.37
C MET A 1 -16.12 -23.02 41.84
N LEU A 2 -15.83 -22.01 42.65
CA LEU A 2 -15.72 -20.59 42.19
C LEU A 2 -14.46 -20.29 41.36
N ALA A 3 -13.34 -21.00 41.58
CA ALA A 3 -12.08 -20.83 40.85
C ALA A 3 -12.12 -21.40 39.41
N LEU A 4 -13.02 -22.33 39.11
CA LEU A 4 -13.15 -22.93 37.76
C LEU A 4 -13.96 -22.03 36.80
N LEU A 5 -14.79 -21.14 37.33
CA LEU A 5 -15.61 -20.18 36.53
C LEU A 5 -14.82 -18.93 36.09
N LEU A 6 -13.72 -18.59 36.78
CA LEU A 6 -12.85 -17.47 36.42
C LEU A 6 -11.86 -17.78 35.28
N ALA A 7 -11.59 -19.06 34.99
CA ALA A 7 -10.65 -19.48 33.94
C ALA A 7 -11.28 -19.47 32.54
N LEU A 8 -12.61 -19.36 32.41
CA LEU A 8 -13.32 -19.37 31.12
C LEU A 8 -13.46 -17.97 30.49
N ALA A 9 -13.02 -16.91 31.15
CA ALA A 9 -13.34 -15.52 30.72
C ALA A 9 -12.27 -14.86 29.83
N TRP A 10 -11.16 -15.57 29.45
CA TRP A 10 -10.08 -14.94 28.68
C TRP A 10 -9.68 -15.72 27.42
N ALA A 11 -10.61 -16.42 26.80
CA ALA A 11 -10.43 -16.79 25.40
C ALA A 11 -10.74 -15.54 24.56
N ALA A 12 -9.73 -14.71 24.30
CA ALA A 12 -9.85 -13.68 23.27
C ALA A 12 -10.27 -14.39 21.97
N PRO A 13 -11.34 -13.95 21.30
CA PRO A 13 -11.73 -14.56 20.04
C PRO A 13 -10.54 -14.39 19.07
N ALA A 14 -9.93 -15.49 18.68
CA ALA A 14 -9.02 -15.51 17.55
C ALA A 14 -9.83 -14.97 16.36
N GLN A 15 -9.46 -13.82 15.84
CA GLN A 15 -10.14 -13.25 14.67
C GLN A 15 -9.75 -14.11 13.46
N ALA A 16 -10.64 -15.02 13.07
CA ALA A 16 -10.47 -15.77 11.85
C ALA A 16 -10.51 -14.81 10.67
N LEU A 17 -9.45 -14.77 9.85
CA LEU A 17 -9.36 -13.97 8.63
C LEU A 17 -10.46 -14.40 7.66
N ARG A 18 -11.14 -13.42 7.05
CA ARG A 18 -12.14 -13.68 6.01
C ARG A 18 -11.46 -13.61 4.63
N ILE A 19 -12.07 -14.29 3.64
CA ILE A 19 -11.54 -14.30 2.28
C ILE A 19 -11.35 -12.87 1.74
N LYS A 20 -12.28 -11.95 1.97
CA LYS A 20 -12.18 -10.55 1.53
C LYS A 20 -11.01 -9.75 2.12
N GLU A 21 -10.35 -10.27 3.16
CA GLU A 21 -9.20 -9.64 3.81
C GLU A 21 -7.86 -10.12 3.22
N VAL A 22 -7.91 -11.17 2.38
CA VAL A 22 -6.70 -11.80 1.80
C VAL A 22 -6.79 -12.00 0.29
N ALA A 23 -7.98 -11.82 -0.30
CA ALA A 23 -8.22 -12.00 -1.72
C ALA A 23 -9.28 -11.03 -2.24
N ALA A 24 -9.13 -10.65 -3.51
CA ALA A 24 -10.10 -9.85 -4.25
C ALA A 24 -10.54 -10.57 -5.52
N VAL A 25 -11.75 -10.26 -5.99
CA VAL A 25 -12.25 -10.77 -7.28
C VAL A 25 -11.46 -10.11 -8.42
N GLN A 26 -10.83 -10.92 -9.25
CA GLN A 26 -10.03 -10.44 -10.37
C GLN A 26 -10.92 -9.70 -11.40
N GLY A 27 -10.40 -8.58 -11.92
CA GLY A 27 -11.16 -7.70 -12.83
C GLY A 27 -11.95 -6.60 -12.11
N VAL A 28 -12.21 -6.73 -10.81
CA VAL A 28 -12.83 -5.69 -9.99
C VAL A 28 -11.74 -4.78 -9.43
N ARG A 29 -11.45 -3.69 -10.15
CA ARG A 29 -10.41 -2.73 -9.75
C ARG A 29 -10.80 -1.30 -10.10
N SER A 30 -10.25 -0.35 -9.38
CA SER A 30 -10.28 1.04 -9.80
C SER A 30 -9.30 1.29 -10.94
N ASN A 31 -9.69 2.12 -11.91
CA ASN A 31 -8.85 2.52 -13.03
C ASN A 31 -8.38 3.96 -12.86
N GLN A 32 -7.11 4.21 -13.18
CA GLN A 32 -6.58 5.57 -13.16
C GLN A 32 -6.93 6.27 -14.46
N LEU A 33 -7.47 7.48 -14.35
CA LEU A 33 -7.73 8.35 -15.47
C LEU A 33 -6.80 9.55 -15.42
N SER A 34 -6.39 10.03 -16.59
CA SER A 34 -5.56 11.23 -16.69
C SER A 34 -6.02 12.09 -17.86
N GLY A 35 -5.84 13.40 -17.73
CA GLY A 35 -6.15 14.36 -18.75
C GLY A 35 -5.22 15.56 -18.70
N TYR A 36 -5.18 16.30 -19.77
CA TYR A 36 -4.49 17.58 -19.89
C TYR A 36 -5.54 18.67 -19.99
N GLY A 37 -5.47 19.64 -19.09
CA GLY A 37 -6.48 20.69 -18.99
C GLY A 37 -5.89 22.08 -18.76
N LEU A 38 -6.80 23.05 -18.70
CA LEU A 38 -6.48 24.44 -18.37
C LEU A 38 -7.29 24.86 -17.15
N VAL A 39 -6.61 25.53 -16.23
CA VAL A 39 -7.23 26.24 -15.10
C VAL A 39 -7.22 27.74 -15.43
N VAL A 40 -8.39 28.37 -15.35
CA VAL A 40 -8.60 29.79 -15.65
C VAL A 40 -9.04 30.54 -14.38
N GLY A 41 -9.01 31.88 -14.43
CA GLY A 41 -9.44 32.69 -13.29
C GLY A 41 -8.39 32.87 -12.20
N LEU A 42 -7.12 32.60 -12.51
CA LEU A 42 -6.01 32.78 -11.56
C LEU A 42 -5.62 34.27 -11.48
N ASP A 43 -5.59 34.84 -10.29
CA ASP A 43 -5.27 36.27 -10.06
C ASP A 43 -3.75 36.53 -10.22
N GLY A 44 -3.29 36.56 -11.46
CA GLY A 44 -1.88 36.78 -11.81
C GLY A 44 -0.91 35.70 -11.37
N THR A 45 -1.42 34.57 -10.84
CA THR A 45 -0.61 33.45 -10.31
C THR A 45 -0.45 32.30 -11.29
N GLY A 46 -1.06 32.41 -12.48
CA GLY A 46 -0.97 31.40 -13.53
C GLY A 46 0.40 31.34 -14.21
N ASP A 47 0.46 30.61 -15.31
CA ASP A 47 1.67 30.43 -16.09
C ASP A 47 2.11 31.74 -16.75
N GLN A 48 3.43 31.91 -16.84
CA GLN A 48 4.02 32.98 -17.64
C GLN A 48 4.10 32.53 -19.11
N SER A 49 3.15 32.91 -19.93
CA SER A 49 3.03 32.44 -21.33
C SER A 49 4.27 32.71 -22.19
N THR A 50 5.09 33.70 -21.83
CA THR A 50 6.38 33.96 -22.48
C THR A 50 7.43 32.88 -22.23
N GLN A 51 7.35 32.19 -21.09
CA GLN A 51 8.23 31.09 -20.73
C GLN A 51 7.59 29.72 -20.99
N MET A 52 6.27 29.68 -21.08
CA MET A 52 5.47 28.47 -21.26
C MET A 52 4.58 28.61 -22.52
N PRO A 53 5.15 28.47 -23.74
CA PRO A 53 4.41 28.68 -24.98
C PRO A 53 3.27 27.71 -25.20
N PHE A 54 3.35 26.50 -24.63
CA PHE A 54 2.28 25.49 -24.72
C PHE A 54 0.99 25.91 -23.97
N THR A 55 1.07 26.74 -22.92
CA THR A 55 -0.12 27.29 -22.25
C THR A 55 -0.89 28.19 -23.16
N ALA A 56 -0.20 29.09 -23.90
CA ALA A 56 -0.81 29.95 -24.86
C ALA A 56 -1.40 29.18 -26.07
N GLN A 57 -0.67 28.17 -26.54
CA GLN A 57 -1.15 27.27 -27.59
C GLN A 57 -2.40 26.50 -27.17
N ALA A 58 -2.43 25.94 -25.97
CA ALA A 58 -3.58 25.22 -25.45
C ALA A 58 -4.81 26.12 -25.32
N MET A 59 -4.64 27.35 -24.83
CA MET A 59 -5.71 28.34 -24.79
C MET A 59 -6.21 28.70 -26.19
N SER A 60 -5.31 28.89 -27.14
CA SER A 60 -5.68 29.17 -28.54
C SER A 60 -6.49 28.04 -29.15
N ASN A 61 -6.06 26.79 -28.95
CA ASN A 61 -6.77 25.58 -29.39
C ASN A 61 -8.17 25.49 -28.77
N TYR A 62 -8.27 25.79 -27.46
CA TYR A 62 -9.56 25.80 -26.76
C TYR A 62 -10.51 26.85 -27.34
N LEU A 63 -10.03 28.09 -27.59
CA LEU A 63 -10.83 29.14 -28.18
C LEU A 63 -11.28 28.76 -29.60
N GLN A 64 -10.41 28.17 -30.42
CA GLN A 64 -10.76 27.65 -31.73
C GLN A 64 -11.87 26.61 -31.70
N GLN A 65 -11.84 25.68 -30.72
CA GLN A 65 -12.92 24.72 -30.53
C GLN A 65 -14.26 25.38 -30.15
N GLN A 66 -14.21 26.57 -29.53
CA GLN A 66 -15.39 27.40 -29.23
C GLN A 66 -15.80 28.29 -30.38
N GLY A 67 -15.15 28.19 -31.55
CA GLY A 67 -15.46 29.00 -32.74
C GLY A 67 -14.80 30.38 -32.75
N ILE A 68 -13.89 30.65 -31.82
CA ILE A 68 -13.17 31.93 -31.72
C ILE A 68 -11.79 31.76 -32.35
N SER A 69 -11.51 32.44 -33.48
CA SER A 69 -10.21 32.43 -34.14
C SER A 69 -9.46 33.72 -33.85
N LEU A 70 -8.19 33.63 -33.49
CA LEU A 70 -7.33 34.81 -33.43
C LEU A 70 -6.94 35.24 -34.85
N PRO A 71 -6.88 36.56 -35.12
CA PRO A 71 -6.46 37.05 -36.43
C PRO A 71 -5.04 36.56 -36.78
N PRO A 72 -4.77 36.28 -38.08
CA PRO A 72 -3.42 35.95 -38.53
C PRO A 72 -2.42 37.06 -38.16
N GLY A 73 -1.30 36.67 -37.50
CA GLY A 73 -0.27 37.63 -37.07
C GLY A 73 -0.53 38.28 -35.70
N ALA A 74 -1.58 37.91 -34.98
CA ALA A 74 -1.77 38.36 -33.62
C ALA A 74 -0.62 37.84 -32.73
N SER A 75 -0.01 38.74 -31.96
CA SER A 75 1.00 38.36 -30.96
C SER A 75 0.38 37.43 -29.92
N THR A 76 1.15 36.43 -29.49
CA THR A 76 0.72 35.49 -28.44
C THR A 76 0.32 36.26 -27.17
N PRO A 77 -0.94 36.11 -26.70
CA PRO A 77 -1.39 36.84 -25.51
C PRO A 77 -0.50 36.55 -24.32
N GLN A 78 -0.12 37.58 -23.56
CA GLN A 78 0.55 37.38 -22.28
C GLN A 78 -0.49 36.97 -21.23
N LEU A 79 -0.64 35.66 -21.05
CA LEU A 79 -1.58 35.11 -20.10
C LEU A 79 -0.89 35.01 -18.73
N LYS A 80 -1.56 35.49 -17.67
CA LYS A 80 -1.12 35.33 -16.26
C LYS A 80 -2.23 34.70 -15.41
N ASN A 81 -3.43 34.58 -15.98
CA ASN A 81 -4.60 34.08 -15.27
C ASN A 81 -4.98 32.66 -15.68
N VAL A 82 -4.08 31.98 -16.41
CA VAL A 82 -4.28 30.63 -16.93
C VAL A 82 -3.08 29.77 -16.57
N ALA A 83 -3.34 28.52 -16.22
CA ALA A 83 -2.30 27.53 -16.02
C ALA A 83 -2.65 26.23 -16.73
N THR A 84 -1.64 25.59 -17.31
CA THR A 84 -1.75 24.22 -17.81
C THR A 84 -1.59 23.22 -16.68
N VAL A 85 -2.45 22.23 -16.69
CA VAL A 85 -2.53 21.24 -15.60
C VAL A 85 -2.65 19.82 -16.12
N VAL A 86 -2.10 18.88 -15.35
CA VAL A 86 -2.50 17.46 -15.38
C VAL A 86 -3.67 17.29 -14.43
N VAL A 87 -4.66 16.59 -14.92
CA VAL A 87 -5.87 16.24 -14.20
C VAL A 87 -5.90 14.73 -14.03
N THR A 88 -6.02 14.26 -12.81
CA THR A 88 -6.08 12.83 -12.51
C THR A 88 -7.33 12.51 -11.71
N ALA A 89 -7.91 11.35 -11.97
CA ALA A 89 -9.05 10.82 -11.22
C ALA A 89 -8.95 9.32 -11.08
N ARG A 90 -9.59 8.80 -10.05
CA ARG A 90 -9.74 7.36 -9.85
C ARG A 90 -11.15 6.96 -10.18
N LEU A 91 -11.33 6.21 -11.25
CA LEU A 91 -12.61 5.62 -11.63
C LEU A 91 -12.85 4.36 -10.82
N PRO A 92 -13.84 4.32 -9.92
CA PRO A 92 -14.15 3.13 -9.13
C PRO A 92 -14.57 1.96 -10.02
N ALA A 93 -14.44 0.74 -9.52
CA ALA A 93 -15.07 -0.41 -10.14
C ALA A 93 -16.59 -0.19 -10.21
N PHE A 94 -17.22 -0.68 -11.28
CA PHE A 94 -18.67 -0.57 -11.51
C PHE A 94 -19.23 0.85 -11.64
N ALA A 95 -18.37 1.87 -11.82
CA ALA A 95 -18.85 3.21 -12.05
C ALA A 95 -19.76 3.29 -13.29
N GLN A 96 -20.89 3.96 -13.12
CA GLN A 96 -21.91 4.11 -14.18
C GLN A 96 -21.85 5.52 -14.78
N PRO A 97 -22.22 5.68 -16.06
CA PRO A 97 -22.40 7.00 -16.68
C PRO A 97 -23.32 7.89 -15.84
N GLY A 98 -22.91 9.15 -15.67
CA GLY A 98 -23.61 10.13 -14.82
C GLY A 98 -23.13 10.18 -13.37
N GLN A 99 -22.34 9.21 -12.91
CA GLN A 99 -21.77 9.24 -11.57
C GLN A 99 -20.65 10.29 -11.47
N MET A 100 -20.61 11.00 -10.35
CA MET A 100 -19.57 11.98 -10.06
C MET A 100 -18.39 11.35 -9.32
N ILE A 101 -17.19 11.79 -9.68
CA ILE A 101 -15.93 11.35 -9.05
C ILE A 101 -15.02 12.53 -8.73
N ASP A 102 -14.22 12.39 -7.71
CA ASP A 102 -13.24 13.39 -7.31
C ASP A 102 -12.08 13.49 -8.30
N VAL A 103 -11.57 14.70 -8.42
CA VAL A 103 -10.48 15.02 -9.34
C VAL A 103 -9.34 15.71 -8.61
N GLU A 104 -8.12 15.33 -8.95
CA GLU A 104 -6.90 16.01 -8.53
C GLU A 104 -6.31 16.77 -9.72
N VAL A 105 -5.88 17.99 -9.46
CA VAL A 105 -5.37 18.91 -10.48
C VAL A 105 -4.01 19.39 -10.05
N SER A 106 -3.01 19.23 -10.90
CA SER A 106 -1.63 19.64 -10.64
C SER A 106 -1.06 20.46 -11.78
N SER A 107 -0.43 21.59 -11.48
CA SER A 107 0.21 22.45 -12.48
C SER A 107 1.40 21.73 -13.12
N ILE A 108 1.49 21.80 -14.46
CA ILE A 108 2.64 21.34 -15.23
C ILE A 108 3.60 22.50 -15.52
N GLY A 109 3.05 23.71 -15.53
CA GLY A 109 3.77 24.92 -15.89
C GLY A 109 4.50 25.56 -14.70
N ASN A 110 4.69 26.87 -14.80
CA ASN A 110 5.34 27.68 -13.78
C ASN A 110 4.35 28.51 -12.96
N ALA A 111 3.08 28.10 -12.91
CA ALA A 111 2.06 28.73 -12.10
C ALA A 111 2.44 28.71 -10.62
N LYS A 112 2.34 29.88 -9.97
CA LYS A 112 2.70 30.05 -8.56
C LYS A 112 1.62 29.50 -7.61
N SER A 113 0.34 29.54 -8.04
CA SER A 113 -0.79 29.07 -7.29
C SER A 113 -1.97 28.78 -8.22
N LEU A 114 -2.72 27.73 -7.94
CA LEU A 114 -3.99 27.39 -8.60
C LEU A 114 -5.19 27.85 -7.78
N ARG A 115 -4.98 28.57 -6.68
CA ARG A 115 -6.04 28.99 -5.77
C ARG A 115 -7.03 29.94 -6.47
N GLY A 116 -8.32 29.68 -6.26
CA GLY A 116 -9.42 30.47 -6.87
C GLY A 116 -9.65 30.17 -8.34
N GLY A 117 -8.85 29.28 -8.96
CA GLY A 117 -9.00 28.90 -10.34
C GLY A 117 -10.14 27.90 -10.57
N THR A 118 -10.59 27.88 -11.83
CA THR A 118 -11.61 26.94 -12.31
C THR A 118 -11.03 26.10 -13.44
N LEU A 119 -11.15 24.79 -13.35
CA LEU A 119 -10.81 23.86 -14.41
C LEU A 119 -11.89 23.93 -15.49
N ILE A 120 -11.48 24.18 -16.73
CA ILE A 120 -12.38 24.07 -17.89
C ILE A 120 -12.60 22.61 -18.28
N ALA A 121 -13.65 22.35 -19.04
CA ALA A 121 -14.01 21.00 -19.47
C ALA A 121 -12.81 20.24 -20.04
N THR A 122 -12.43 19.17 -19.37
CA THR A 122 -11.23 18.38 -19.62
C THR A 122 -11.58 16.91 -19.72
N ALA A 123 -11.28 16.29 -20.86
CA ALA A 123 -11.49 14.86 -21.05
C ALA A 123 -10.45 14.04 -20.27
N LEU A 124 -10.92 13.10 -19.46
CA LEU A 124 -10.09 12.15 -18.73
C LEU A 124 -10.06 10.80 -19.46
N ARG A 125 -8.85 10.34 -19.77
CA ARG A 125 -8.61 9.13 -20.55
C ARG A 125 -8.05 8.01 -19.68
N GLY A 126 -8.43 6.79 -20.02
CA GLY A 126 -7.81 5.57 -19.48
C GLY A 126 -6.47 5.24 -20.15
N ALA A 127 -5.86 4.15 -19.71
CA ALA A 127 -4.60 3.66 -20.28
C ALA A 127 -4.74 3.18 -21.75
N ASP A 128 -5.96 2.89 -22.20
CA ASP A 128 -6.32 2.54 -23.56
C ASP A 128 -6.50 3.76 -24.50
N GLY A 129 -6.42 4.98 -23.93
CA GLY A 129 -6.59 6.23 -24.65
C GLY A 129 -8.06 6.68 -24.81
N GLU A 130 -9.03 5.85 -24.40
CA GLU A 130 -10.45 6.17 -24.48
C GLU A 130 -10.87 7.14 -23.37
N ILE A 131 -11.90 7.97 -23.67
CA ILE A 131 -12.45 8.92 -22.70
C ILE A 131 -13.47 8.22 -21.83
N TYR A 132 -13.28 8.32 -20.49
CA TYR A 132 -14.15 7.72 -19.48
C TYR A 132 -14.88 8.74 -18.62
N ALA A 133 -14.33 9.96 -18.49
CA ALA A 133 -14.97 11.01 -17.71
C ALA A 133 -14.66 12.39 -18.27
N LEU A 134 -15.49 13.35 -17.93
CA LEU A 134 -15.31 14.77 -18.24
C LEU A 134 -15.17 15.54 -16.93
N ALA A 135 -14.02 16.19 -16.73
CA ALA A 135 -13.70 16.95 -15.52
C ALA A 135 -13.90 18.44 -15.72
N GLN A 136 -14.53 19.12 -14.75
CA GLN A 136 -14.64 20.59 -14.70
C GLN A 136 -15.01 21.05 -13.29
N GLY A 137 -14.70 22.30 -12.96
CA GLY A 137 -15.16 22.87 -11.69
C GLY A 137 -14.12 23.73 -11.00
N SER A 138 -14.52 24.33 -9.89
CA SER A 138 -13.67 25.21 -9.09
C SER A 138 -12.71 24.43 -8.19
N LEU A 139 -11.44 24.82 -8.17
CA LEU A 139 -10.41 24.14 -7.41
C LEU A 139 -10.45 24.52 -5.93
N VAL A 140 -10.39 23.52 -5.09
CA VAL A 140 -10.09 23.64 -3.66
C VAL A 140 -8.60 23.36 -3.47
N VAL A 141 -7.83 24.40 -3.18
CA VAL A 141 -6.39 24.31 -2.93
C VAL A 141 -6.14 24.36 -1.43
N GLY A 142 -5.64 23.27 -0.89
CA GLY A 142 -5.24 23.18 0.52
C GLY A 142 -3.89 23.87 0.74
N GLY A 143 -3.84 24.84 1.65
CA GLY A 143 -2.62 25.54 2.04
C GLY A 143 -2.74 27.05 2.10
N ALA A 144 -1.80 27.69 2.77
CA ALA A 144 -1.67 29.12 2.85
C ALA A 144 -0.27 29.55 2.45
N GLY A 145 -0.16 30.57 1.62
CA GLY A 145 1.11 31.22 1.31
C GLY A 145 0.97 32.71 1.60
N ALA A 146 1.88 33.27 2.34
CA ALA A 146 1.98 34.69 2.57
C ALA A 146 3.42 35.16 2.28
N SER A 147 3.55 36.27 1.59
CA SER A 147 4.84 36.92 1.37
C SER A 147 4.73 38.38 1.80
N ALA A 148 5.59 38.82 2.70
CA ALA A 148 5.70 40.20 3.14
C ALA A 148 7.16 40.53 3.45
N GLY A 149 7.66 41.67 2.99
CA GLY A 149 8.97 42.19 3.37
C GLY A 149 10.16 41.28 3.00
N GLY A 150 10.08 40.50 1.93
CA GLY A 150 11.15 39.58 1.52
C GLY A 150 11.12 38.19 2.16
N SER A 151 10.24 37.94 3.14
CA SER A 151 10.02 36.63 3.74
C SER A 151 8.83 35.94 3.11
N LYS A 152 9.01 34.66 2.72
CA LYS A 152 7.97 33.79 2.15
C LYS A 152 7.69 32.65 3.11
N VAL A 153 6.48 32.61 3.63
CA VAL A 153 5.97 31.44 4.38
C VAL A 153 4.97 30.70 3.50
N GLN A 154 5.24 29.46 3.21
CA GLN A 154 4.36 28.61 2.44
C GLN A 154 4.09 27.33 3.23
N ILE A 155 2.83 27.09 3.52
CA ILE A 155 2.33 25.88 4.15
C ILE A 155 1.58 25.10 3.08
N ASN A 156 2.09 23.93 2.71
CA ASN A 156 1.64 23.08 1.60
C ASN A 156 1.86 23.68 0.19
N HIS A 157 1.76 22.83 -0.82
CA HIS A 157 1.92 23.21 -2.22
C HIS A 157 0.67 23.89 -2.76
N LEU A 158 0.82 25.10 -3.33
CA LEU A 158 -0.27 25.85 -3.95
C LEU A 158 -0.48 25.50 -5.43
N SER A 159 0.42 24.69 -5.99
CA SER A 159 0.39 24.23 -7.39
C SER A 159 -0.44 22.96 -7.62
N ALA A 160 -1.07 22.44 -6.58
CA ALA A 160 -1.99 21.31 -6.67
C ALA A 160 -3.30 21.63 -5.93
N GLY A 161 -4.40 21.08 -6.41
CA GLY A 161 -5.72 21.23 -5.82
C GLY A 161 -6.60 20.05 -6.12
N ARG A 162 -7.77 20.03 -5.51
CA ARG A 162 -8.79 19.00 -5.69
C ARG A 162 -10.11 19.64 -6.07
N ILE A 163 -10.90 18.95 -6.86
CA ILE A 163 -12.28 19.31 -7.17
C ILE A 163 -13.15 18.14 -6.69
N PRO A 164 -13.81 18.25 -5.53
CA PRO A 164 -14.77 17.25 -5.08
C PRO A 164 -15.89 17.11 -6.10
N ASP A 165 -16.28 15.88 -6.42
CA ASP A 165 -17.28 15.58 -7.46
C ASP A 165 -16.99 16.34 -8.78
N GLY A 166 -15.70 16.47 -9.12
CA GLY A 166 -15.23 17.33 -10.20
C GLY A 166 -15.26 16.70 -11.59
N ALA A 167 -15.56 15.42 -11.70
CA ALA A 167 -15.71 14.79 -13.02
C ALA A 167 -16.95 13.89 -13.06
N GLN A 168 -17.64 13.98 -14.18
CA GLN A 168 -18.75 13.12 -14.51
C GLN A 168 -18.26 11.94 -15.34
N VAL A 169 -18.63 10.74 -14.95
CA VAL A 169 -18.36 9.51 -15.70
C VAL A 169 -19.23 9.48 -16.95
N GLU A 170 -18.61 9.32 -18.11
CA GLU A 170 -19.30 9.24 -19.41
C GLU A 170 -19.39 7.79 -19.92
N ARG A 171 -18.44 6.95 -19.52
CA ARG A 171 -18.35 5.55 -19.95
C ARG A 171 -17.93 4.67 -18.79
N SER A 172 -18.62 3.52 -18.63
CA SER A 172 -18.20 2.46 -17.69
C SER A 172 -17.07 1.63 -18.27
N VAL A 173 -16.19 1.12 -17.41
CA VAL A 173 -15.20 0.11 -17.80
C VAL A 173 -15.87 -1.26 -17.73
N PRO A 174 -15.87 -2.04 -18.82
CA PRO A 174 -16.41 -3.40 -18.80
C PRO A 174 -15.66 -4.25 -17.74
N THR A 175 -16.41 -4.83 -16.84
CA THR A 175 -15.88 -5.75 -15.83
C THR A 175 -16.38 -7.15 -16.16
N PRO A 176 -15.50 -8.13 -16.41
CA PRO A 176 -15.90 -9.49 -16.83
C PRO A 176 -16.49 -10.33 -15.69
N LEU A 177 -17.14 -9.67 -14.72
CA LEU A 177 -17.72 -10.34 -13.56
C LEU A 177 -18.83 -11.33 -13.93
N HIS A 178 -19.57 -11.04 -15.00
CA HIS A 178 -20.70 -11.85 -15.44
C HIS A 178 -20.37 -12.79 -16.60
N GLU A 179 -19.09 -12.82 -17.03
CA GLU A 179 -18.66 -13.65 -18.13
C GLU A 179 -18.16 -15.02 -17.64
N GLY A 180 -18.48 -16.06 -18.42
CA GLY A 180 -18.01 -17.44 -18.15
C GLY A 180 -18.69 -18.13 -16.94
N GLU A 181 -18.25 -19.36 -16.69
CA GLU A 181 -18.76 -20.24 -15.64
C GLU A 181 -17.98 -20.15 -14.32
N SER A 182 -16.94 -19.33 -14.29
CA SER A 182 -16.07 -19.21 -13.13
C SER A 182 -15.71 -17.75 -12.87
N ILE A 183 -15.38 -17.46 -11.61
CA ILE A 183 -14.72 -16.24 -11.18
C ILE A 183 -13.32 -16.59 -10.74
N THR A 184 -12.43 -15.62 -10.80
CA THR A 184 -11.05 -15.77 -10.33
C THR A 184 -10.84 -14.88 -9.11
N LEU A 185 -10.37 -15.47 -8.02
CA LEU A 185 -9.91 -14.75 -6.84
C LEU A 185 -8.41 -14.58 -6.93
N GLY A 186 -7.94 -13.34 -6.82
CA GLY A 186 -6.52 -13.00 -6.72
C GLY A 186 -6.16 -12.76 -5.26
N LEU A 187 -5.20 -13.52 -4.72
CA LEU A 187 -4.68 -13.30 -3.38
C LEU A 187 -3.75 -12.09 -3.34
N ASP A 188 -3.79 -11.33 -2.26
CA ASP A 188 -2.93 -10.16 -2.06
C ASP A 188 -1.45 -10.54 -1.95
N ALA A 189 -1.16 -11.67 -1.30
CA ALA A 189 0.18 -12.24 -1.20
C ALA A 189 0.27 -13.57 -1.97
N SER A 190 1.43 -13.82 -2.63
CA SER A 190 1.70 -15.09 -3.30
C SER A 190 2.12 -16.13 -2.28
N ASP A 191 1.21 -17.06 -1.95
CA ASP A 191 1.46 -18.19 -1.04
C ASP A 191 0.60 -19.40 -1.41
N PHE A 192 1.25 -20.50 -1.77
CA PHE A 192 0.58 -21.74 -2.16
C PHE A 192 -0.27 -22.35 -1.04
N GLN A 193 0.13 -22.17 0.21
CA GLN A 193 -0.63 -22.71 1.35
C GLN A 193 -1.90 -21.90 1.57
N SER A 194 -1.84 -20.58 1.46
CA SER A 194 -2.99 -19.69 1.55
C SER A 194 -3.96 -19.94 0.38
N ALA A 195 -3.47 -20.07 -0.85
CA ALA A 195 -4.30 -20.40 -2.01
C ALA A 195 -5.03 -21.75 -1.82
N ARG A 196 -4.32 -22.77 -1.31
CA ARG A 196 -4.93 -24.07 -0.99
C ARG A 196 -5.99 -23.95 0.10
N LYS A 197 -5.73 -23.19 1.18
CA LYS A 197 -6.69 -23.00 2.27
C LYS A 197 -7.95 -22.28 1.81
N VAL A 198 -7.82 -21.26 0.97
CA VAL A 198 -8.95 -20.55 0.36
C VAL A 198 -9.79 -21.53 -0.47
N ALA A 199 -9.16 -22.31 -1.35
CA ALA A 199 -9.87 -23.31 -2.15
C ALA A 199 -10.55 -24.37 -1.28
N GLN A 200 -9.92 -24.84 -0.22
CA GLN A 200 -10.50 -25.81 0.72
C GLN A 200 -11.71 -25.22 1.48
N ALA A 201 -11.63 -23.97 1.97
CA ALA A 201 -12.72 -23.31 2.67
C ALA A 201 -13.96 -23.15 1.75
N ILE A 202 -13.74 -22.76 0.50
CA ILE A 202 -14.82 -22.65 -0.51
C ILE A 202 -15.41 -24.03 -0.80
N ASN A 203 -14.58 -25.05 -1.01
CA ASN A 203 -15.04 -26.41 -1.31
C ASN A 203 -15.79 -27.03 -0.12
N ALA A 204 -15.41 -26.74 1.09
CA ALA A 204 -16.12 -27.20 2.29
C ALA A 204 -17.53 -26.59 2.40
N ARG A 205 -17.72 -25.35 1.94
CA ARG A 205 -19.00 -24.64 1.98
C ARG A 205 -19.89 -24.94 0.78
N SER A 206 -19.31 -24.89 -0.44
CA SER A 206 -20.06 -24.90 -1.70
C SER A 206 -20.00 -26.26 -2.42
N GLY A 207 -19.31 -27.25 -1.86
CA GLY A 207 -19.15 -28.57 -2.43
C GLY A 207 -17.78 -28.81 -3.10
N PRO A 208 -17.34 -30.06 -3.15
CA PRO A 208 -16.02 -30.42 -3.71
C PRO A 208 -15.92 -30.06 -5.19
N GLY A 209 -14.75 -29.53 -5.60
CA GLY A 209 -14.48 -29.12 -6.98
C GLY A 209 -15.07 -27.78 -7.40
N THR A 210 -15.69 -27.02 -6.47
CA THR A 210 -16.17 -25.66 -6.72
C THR A 210 -14.99 -24.69 -6.87
N ALA A 211 -13.95 -24.84 -6.06
CA ALA A 211 -12.74 -24.01 -6.11
C ALA A 211 -11.49 -24.84 -6.35
N THR A 212 -10.58 -24.31 -7.16
CA THR A 212 -9.28 -24.90 -7.47
C THR A 212 -8.20 -23.82 -7.41
N ALA A 213 -7.16 -24.04 -6.61
CA ALA A 213 -5.97 -23.19 -6.64
C ALA A 213 -5.17 -23.48 -7.89
N ILE A 214 -4.97 -22.49 -8.75
CA ILE A 214 -4.22 -22.60 -10.00
C ILE A 214 -2.73 -22.38 -9.73
N ASP A 215 -2.42 -21.39 -8.92
CA ASP A 215 -1.07 -21.06 -8.46
C ASP A 215 -1.11 -20.45 -7.05
N GLY A 216 0.02 -19.94 -6.56
CA GLY A 216 0.13 -19.35 -5.21
C GLY A 216 -0.63 -18.03 -5.04
N ARG A 217 -1.24 -17.48 -6.10
CA ARG A 217 -1.94 -16.21 -6.09
C ARG A 217 -3.35 -16.27 -6.66
N THR A 218 -3.65 -17.32 -7.41
CA THR A 218 -4.87 -17.43 -8.21
C THR A 218 -5.70 -18.63 -7.78
N VAL A 219 -6.94 -18.37 -7.39
CA VAL A 219 -7.94 -19.41 -7.10
C VAL A 219 -9.11 -19.23 -8.05
N GLN A 220 -9.35 -20.22 -8.87
CA GLN A 220 -10.51 -20.27 -9.76
C GLN A 220 -11.70 -20.89 -9.03
N VAL A 221 -12.87 -20.24 -9.11
CA VAL A 221 -14.09 -20.67 -8.42
C VAL A 221 -15.22 -20.74 -9.42
N ARG A 222 -15.88 -21.89 -9.52
CA ARG A 222 -17.09 -22.05 -10.32
C ARG A 222 -18.23 -21.25 -9.68
N ALA A 223 -18.90 -20.41 -10.47
CA ALA A 223 -19.92 -19.49 -10.00
C ALA A 223 -21.21 -19.63 -10.79
N PRO A 224 -22.37 -19.30 -10.20
CA PRO A 224 -23.64 -19.25 -10.90
C PRO A 224 -23.59 -18.33 -12.13
N GLN A 225 -24.33 -18.66 -13.19
CA GLN A 225 -24.42 -17.82 -14.38
C GLN A 225 -25.42 -16.68 -14.23
N ASP A 226 -26.45 -16.87 -13.40
CA ASP A 226 -27.40 -15.80 -13.09
C ASP A 226 -26.72 -14.65 -12.37
N PRO A 227 -26.81 -13.39 -12.87
CA PRO A 227 -26.12 -12.24 -12.29
C PRO A 227 -26.45 -12.02 -10.80
N GLY A 228 -27.72 -12.16 -10.41
CA GLY A 228 -28.13 -11.95 -9.02
C GLY A 228 -27.60 -13.05 -8.10
N ALA A 229 -27.72 -14.32 -8.51
CA ALA A 229 -27.16 -15.45 -7.77
C ALA A 229 -25.61 -15.38 -7.69
N ARG A 230 -24.94 -14.87 -8.73
CA ARG A 230 -23.49 -14.70 -8.74
C ARG A 230 -23.04 -13.67 -7.72
N VAL A 231 -23.71 -12.52 -7.63
CA VAL A 231 -23.38 -11.48 -6.64
C VAL A 231 -23.62 -12.01 -5.22
N ALA A 232 -24.73 -12.71 -4.97
CA ALA A 232 -25.00 -13.34 -3.68
C ALA A 232 -23.94 -14.38 -3.31
N PHE A 233 -23.52 -15.20 -4.28
CA PHE A 233 -22.48 -16.19 -4.10
C PHE A 233 -21.12 -15.55 -3.76
N ILE A 234 -20.73 -14.47 -4.45
CA ILE A 234 -19.49 -13.74 -4.16
C ILE A 234 -19.55 -13.16 -2.74
N ALA A 235 -20.67 -12.56 -2.35
CA ALA A 235 -20.82 -12.02 -1.00
C ALA A 235 -20.71 -13.11 0.08
N GLU A 236 -21.24 -14.32 -0.16
CA GLU A 236 -21.03 -15.46 0.73
C GLU A 236 -19.57 -15.90 0.80
N LEU A 237 -18.85 -15.93 -0.35
CA LEU A 237 -17.44 -16.29 -0.41
C LEU A 237 -16.59 -15.29 0.37
N GLU A 238 -16.85 -14.01 0.24
CA GLU A 238 -16.10 -12.94 0.92
C GLU A 238 -16.16 -13.04 2.45
N GLU A 239 -17.30 -13.52 2.99
CA GLU A 239 -17.50 -13.67 4.43
C GLU A 239 -16.99 -15.03 4.98
N LEU A 240 -16.52 -15.95 4.13
CA LEU A 240 -15.98 -17.22 4.58
C LEU A 240 -14.72 -17.01 5.43
N GLN A 241 -14.73 -17.62 6.59
CA GLN A 241 -13.60 -17.62 7.52
C GLN A 241 -12.55 -18.63 7.07
N LEU A 242 -11.32 -18.19 7.04
CA LEU A 242 -10.17 -19.06 6.77
C LEU A 242 -9.64 -19.61 8.09
N PRO A 243 -9.28 -20.92 8.15
CA PRO A 243 -8.55 -21.44 9.29
C PRO A 243 -7.23 -20.68 9.42
N GLU A 244 -6.82 -20.36 10.65
CA GLU A 244 -5.64 -19.56 10.94
C GLU A 244 -4.45 -19.97 10.04
N SER A 245 -4.03 -19.04 9.22
CA SER A 245 -2.76 -19.11 8.52
C SER A 245 -1.79 -18.24 9.29
N ILE A 246 -0.75 -18.81 9.83
CA ILE A 246 0.35 -18.02 10.37
C ILE A 246 1.04 -17.40 9.14
N PRO A 247 0.90 -16.10 8.90
CA PRO A 247 1.57 -15.48 7.76
C PRO A 247 3.08 -15.65 7.90
N ALA A 248 3.81 -15.62 6.78
CA ALA A 248 5.26 -15.65 6.84
C ALA A 248 5.77 -14.51 7.73
N ALA A 249 6.78 -14.82 8.53
CA ALA A 249 7.37 -13.81 9.40
C ALA A 249 7.94 -12.66 8.56
N LYS A 250 7.53 -11.42 8.86
CA LYS A 250 7.93 -10.22 8.13
C LYS A 250 8.46 -9.16 9.08
N VAL A 251 9.57 -8.56 8.69
CA VAL A 251 10.22 -7.46 9.39
C VAL A 251 10.21 -6.25 8.47
N VAL A 252 9.54 -5.19 8.87
CA VAL A 252 9.51 -3.92 8.12
C VAL A 252 10.35 -2.90 8.87
N ILE A 253 11.33 -2.29 8.18
CA ILE A 253 12.21 -1.28 8.76
C ILE A 253 12.05 0.03 8.00
N ASN A 254 11.79 1.10 8.74
CA ASN A 254 11.88 2.44 8.20
C ASN A 254 13.32 2.95 8.30
N ALA A 255 13.98 3.10 7.16
CA ALA A 255 15.39 3.50 7.08
C ALA A 255 15.66 4.90 7.65
N ARG A 256 14.66 5.80 7.62
CA ARG A 256 14.81 7.18 8.10
C ARG A 256 14.60 7.31 9.61
N THR A 257 13.63 6.58 10.16
CA THR A 257 13.24 6.71 11.58
C THR A 257 13.83 5.62 12.47
N GLY A 258 14.34 4.52 11.88
CA GLY A 258 14.78 3.33 12.60
C GLY A 258 13.65 2.51 13.24
N SER A 259 12.40 2.82 12.91
CA SER A 259 11.26 2.06 13.43
C SER A 259 11.23 0.66 12.80
N ILE A 260 11.10 -0.36 13.65
CA ILE A 260 11.01 -1.77 13.24
C ILE A 260 9.65 -2.30 13.63
N VAL A 261 8.95 -2.88 12.67
CA VAL A 261 7.64 -3.51 12.86
C VAL A 261 7.77 -5.00 12.55
N LEU A 262 7.29 -5.83 13.46
CA LEU A 262 7.28 -7.29 13.36
C LEU A 262 5.83 -7.75 13.36
N ASN A 263 5.44 -8.62 12.43
CA ASN A 263 4.08 -9.17 12.38
C ASN A 263 3.87 -10.33 13.35
N GLN A 264 4.97 -10.96 13.80
CA GLN A 264 4.98 -12.06 14.77
C GLN A 264 6.36 -12.21 15.42
N ALA A 265 6.50 -13.15 16.35
CA ALA A 265 7.78 -13.47 16.94
C ALA A 265 8.75 -14.03 15.87
N VAL A 266 9.78 -13.26 15.55
CA VAL A 266 10.82 -13.63 14.59
C VAL A 266 12.00 -14.24 15.35
N THR A 267 12.36 -15.46 14.99
CA THR A 267 13.51 -16.16 15.58
C THR A 267 14.77 -15.95 14.74
N LEU A 268 15.90 -15.91 15.40
CA LEU A 268 17.22 -15.79 14.79
C LEU A 268 17.98 -17.12 14.90
N GLY A 269 18.62 -17.53 13.82
CA GLY A 269 19.57 -18.63 13.80
C GLY A 269 20.95 -18.23 14.37
N PRO A 270 21.83 -19.21 14.62
CA PRO A 270 23.20 -18.93 15.05
C PRO A 270 23.94 -18.09 13.99
N CYS A 271 24.55 -16.99 14.41
CA CYS A 271 25.34 -16.13 13.53
C CYS A 271 26.25 -15.20 14.33
N ALA A 272 27.28 -14.69 13.68
CA ALA A 272 28.10 -13.62 14.20
C ALA A 272 28.14 -12.49 13.16
N VAL A 273 27.80 -11.28 13.58
CA VAL A 273 27.78 -10.08 12.72
C VAL A 273 28.53 -8.97 13.44
N ALA A 274 29.45 -8.32 12.74
CA ALA A 274 30.12 -7.11 13.22
C ALA A 274 29.82 -5.96 12.25
N HIS A 275 29.41 -4.82 12.80
CA HIS A 275 29.20 -3.59 12.04
C HIS A 275 29.70 -2.39 12.84
N GLY A 276 30.71 -1.69 12.32
CA GLY A 276 31.35 -0.58 13.04
C GLY A 276 31.96 -1.05 14.36
N SER A 277 31.54 -0.43 15.47
CA SER A 277 31.96 -0.77 16.83
C SER A 277 31.07 -1.85 17.51
N LEU A 278 30.00 -2.31 16.82
CA LEU A 278 29.05 -3.29 17.36
C LEU A 278 29.34 -4.68 16.83
N SER A 279 29.39 -5.67 17.72
CA SER A 279 29.51 -7.10 17.38
C SER A 279 28.40 -7.89 18.07
N ILE A 280 27.69 -8.70 17.30
CA ILE A 280 26.61 -9.56 17.77
C ILE A 280 27.00 -10.99 17.48
N THR A 281 27.04 -11.83 18.50
CA THR A 281 27.23 -13.27 18.36
C THR A 281 26.03 -13.99 18.95
N ILE A 282 25.33 -14.78 18.12
CA ILE A 282 24.22 -15.65 18.52
C ILE A 282 24.73 -17.07 18.42
N SER A 283 24.84 -17.75 19.55
CA SER A 283 25.24 -19.16 19.62
C SER A 283 24.06 -20.01 20.16
N SER A 284 23.88 -21.19 19.59
CA SER A 284 22.88 -22.17 20.08
C SER A 284 23.59 -23.42 20.49
N THR A 285 23.54 -23.73 21.79
CA THR A 285 24.09 -24.97 22.34
C THR A 285 22.95 -25.89 22.78
N PRO A 286 22.89 -27.16 22.32
CA PRO A 286 21.89 -28.09 22.78
C PRO A 286 22.21 -28.49 24.27
N VAL A 287 21.27 -28.26 25.17
CA VAL A 287 21.31 -28.74 26.53
C VAL A 287 20.50 -30.02 26.61
N ILE A 288 21.19 -31.14 26.80
CA ILE A 288 20.57 -32.44 26.93
C ILE A 288 20.34 -32.70 28.44
N SER A 289 19.09 -32.72 28.86
CA SER A 289 18.71 -33.17 30.18
C SER A 289 18.44 -34.66 30.12
N GLN A 290 19.37 -35.45 30.66
CA GLN A 290 19.17 -36.89 30.81
C GLN A 290 18.61 -37.20 32.21
N PRO A 291 17.53 -38.02 32.27
CA PRO A 291 17.05 -38.53 33.58
C PRO A 291 18.10 -39.38 34.24
N ASN A 292 18.10 -39.38 35.56
CA ASN A 292 19.00 -40.27 36.35
C ASN A 292 18.78 -41.74 35.96
N PRO A 293 19.84 -42.58 35.96
CA PRO A 293 19.71 -44.00 35.73
C PRO A 293 18.66 -44.60 36.67
N LEU A 294 17.68 -45.34 36.12
CA LEU A 294 16.53 -45.93 36.79
C LEU A 294 15.30 -45.04 37.03
N SER A 295 15.23 -43.83 36.51
CA SER A 295 14.01 -43.04 36.51
C SER A 295 13.24 -43.23 35.18
N GLN A 296 11.89 -43.24 35.22
CA GLN A 296 11.02 -43.38 34.03
C GLN A 296 10.86 -42.04 33.26
N GLY A 297 11.85 -41.16 33.30
CA GLY A 297 11.82 -39.88 32.59
C GLY A 297 12.27 -40.01 31.13
N GLN A 298 11.70 -39.21 30.23
CA GLN A 298 12.15 -39.11 28.85
C GLN A 298 13.27 -38.06 28.73
N THR A 299 14.28 -38.35 27.88
CA THR A 299 15.32 -37.37 27.53
C THR A 299 14.72 -36.18 26.82
N VAL A 300 14.82 -34.98 27.40
CA VAL A 300 14.38 -33.74 26.80
C VAL A 300 15.60 -33.00 26.27
N VAL A 301 15.63 -32.76 24.96
CA VAL A 301 16.63 -31.93 24.32
C VAL A 301 16.07 -30.51 24.21
N ALA A 302 16.58 -29.59 25.03
CA ALA A 302 16.26 -28.17 24.93
C ALA A 302 17.43 -27.43 24.28
N GLN A 303 17.17 -26.59 23.34
CA GLN A 303 18.18 -25.69 22.77
C GLN A 303 18.30 -24.46 23.66
N LYS A 304 19.47 -24.23 24.21
CA LYS A 304 19.80 -22.97 24.90
C LYS A 304 20.59 -22.10 23.95
N SER A 305 20.03 -20.95 23.62
CA SER A 305 20.70 -19.98 22.78
C SER A 305 21.21 -18.82 23.63
N ASP A 306 22.47 -18.48 23.50
CA ASP A 306 23.11 -17.38 24.19
C ASP A 306 23.41 -16.28 23.18
N ILE A 307 22.98 -15.05 23.47
CA ILE A 307 23.28 -13.86 22.66
C ILE A 307 24.31 -13.02 23.40
N SER A 308 25.42 -12.73 22.75
CA SER A 308 26.45 -11.81 23.24
C SER A 308 26.53 -10.61 22.30
N ILE A 309 26.30 -9.40 22.81
CA ILE A 309 26.43 -8.15 22.08
C ILE A 309 27.55 -7.37 22.71
N GLN A 310 28.57 -7.01 21.92
CA GLN A 310 29.74 -6.26 22.36
C GLN A 310 29.81 -4.93 21.60
N GLN A 311 30.11 -3.87 22.32
CA GLN A 311 30.53 -2.60 21.78
C GLN A 311 31.96 -2.32 22.20
N GLN A 312 32.80 -1.86 21.28
CA GLN A 312 34.19 -1.57 21.55
C GLN A 312 34.34 -0.55 22.70
N GLY A 313 34.81 -1.01 23.88
CA GLY A 313 34.93 -0.19 25.08
C GLY A 313 33.78 -0.23 26.07
N SER A 314 32.74 -1.06 25.88
CA SER A 314 31.59 -1.20 26.77
C SER A 314 31.36 -2.62 27.25
N GLN A 315 30.48 -2.78 28.26
CA GLN A 315 30.15 -4.06 28.86
C GLN A 315 29.44 -5.00 27.88
N VAL A 316 29.77 -6.29 27.94
CA VAL A 316 29.10 -7.36 27.20
C VAL A 316 27.71 -7.55 27.77
N MET A 317 26.68 -7.40 26.97
CA MET A 317 25.30 -7.69 27.33
C MET A 317 24.96 -9.10 26.92
N GLN A 318 24.67 -9.98 27.90
CA GLN A 318 24.16 -11.33 27.64
C GLN A 318 22.64 -11.36 27.78
N LEU A 319 21.95 -11.90 26.79
CA LEU A 319 20.50 -12.09 26.78
C LEU A 319 20.14 -13.56 26.96
N PRO A 320 19.08 -13.87 27.69
CA PRO A 320 18.68 -15.27 27.97
C PRO A 320 18.03 -15.94 26.75
N ALA A 321 17.92 -17.25 26.87
CA ALA A 321 17.54 -18.25 25.89
C ALA A 321 16.30 -17.96 25.07
N SER A 322 16.38 -18.20 23.80
CA SER A 322 15.49 -18.04 22.64
C SER A 322 15.65 -16.68 21.97
N PRO A 323 16.49 -16.60 20.93
CA PRO A 323 16.82 -15.32 20.32
C PRO A 323 15.65 -14.82 19.46
N GLN A 324 14.78 -14.03 20.07
CA GLN A 324 13.79 -13.26 19.32
C GLN A 324 14.47 -11.99 18.79
N LEU A 325 14.18 -11.65 17.55
CA LEU A 325 14.68 -10.41 16.95
C LEU A 325 14.35 -9.18 17.80
N ALA A 326 13.17 -9.16 18.44
CA ALA A 326 12.76 -8.08 19.31
C ALA A 326 13.74 -7.83 20.48
N ASP A 327 14.33 -8.87 21.04
CA ASP A 327 15.29 -8.76 22.14
C ASP A 327 16.63 -8.21 21.67
N VAL A 328 17.09 -8.65 20.49
CA VAL A 328 18.31 -8.13 19.86
C VAL A 328 18.15 -6.65 19.51
N VAL A 329 17.02 -6.25 18.91
CA VAL A 329 16.73 -4.84 18.57
C VAL A 329 16.69 -3.98 19.84
N ARG A 330 16.07 -4.47 20.91
CA ARG A 330 16.01 -3.75 22.20
C ARG A 330 17.41 -3.55 22.79
N ALA A 331 18.25 -4.59 22.73
CA ALA A 331 19.62 -4.52 23.24
C ALA A 331 20.49 -3.58 22.40
N LEU A 332 20.38 -3.60 21.07
CA LEU A 332 21.07 -2.68 20.19
C LEU A 332 20.67 -1.22 20.42
N ASN A 333 19.38 -0.95 20.59
CA ASN A 333 18.90 0.38 20.94
C ASN A 333 19.42 0.84 22.31
N ALA A 334 19.52 -0.06 23.30
CA ALA A 334 20.09 0.27 24.60
C ALA A 334 21.59 0.60 24.54
N LEU A 335 22.30 0.05 23.56
CA LEU A 335 23.71 0.37 23.27
C LEU A 335 23.89 1.60 22.38
N GLY A 336 22.78 2.27 21.98
CA GLY A 336 22.84 3.50 21.19
C GLY A 336 23.09 3.27 19.70
N ALA A 337 22.71 2.11 19.14
CA ALA A 337 22.80 1.85 17.70
C ALA A 337 21.95 2.87 16.91
N THR A 338 22.49 3.39 15.84
CA THR A 338 21.75 4.30 14.94
C THR A 338 20.78 3.50 14.05
N PRO A 339 19.74 4.16 13.47
CA PRO A 339 18.86 3.52 12.49
C PRO A 339 19.59 2.83 11.34
N GLN A 340 20.70 3.41 10.89
CA GLN A 340 21.53 2.86 9.81
C GLN A 340 22.29 1.61 10.26
N ASP A 341 22.80 1.58 11.51
CA ASP A 341 23.47 0.41 12.06
C ASP A 341 22.49 -0.77 12.20
N LEU A 342 21.27 -0.50 12.69
CA LEU A 342 20.21 -1.51 12.79
C LEU A 342 19.86 -2.10 11.43
N LEU A 343 19.73 -1.28 10.41
CA LEU A 343 19.45 -1.72 9.05
C LEU A 343 20.59 -2.60 8.52
N ALA A 344 21.83 -2.14 8.63
CA ALA A 344 23.00 -2.87 8.16
C ALA A 344 23.18 -4.22 8.86
N ILE A 345 22.99 -4.27 10.18
CA ILE A 345 23.07 -5.50 10.98
C ILE A 345 21.97 -6.47 10.56
N LEU A 346 20.71 -6.03 10.41
CA LEU A 346 19.60 -6.90 10.03
C LEU A 346 19.72 -7.42 8.60
N GLN A 347 20.24 -6.60 7.68
CA GLN A 347 20.57 -7.05 6.32
C GLN A 347 21.69 -8.09 6.33
N ALA A 348 22.74 -7.91 7.17
CA ALA A 348 23.80 -8.88 7.30
C ALA A 348 23.30 -10.21 7.90
N ILE A 349 22.46 -10.18 8.93
CA ILE A 349 21.83 -11.37 9.52
C ILE A 349 20.95 -12.09 8.48
N LYS A 350 20.23 -11.33 7.66
CA LYS A 350 19.40 -11.88 6.56
C LYS A 350 20.27 -12.51 5.48
N ALA A 351 21.36 -11.83 5.06
CA ALA A 351 22.30 -12.34 4.07
C ALA A 351 23.04 -13.61 4.56
N ALA A 352 23.31 -13.71 5.86
CA ALA A 352 23.85 -14.91 6.49
C ALA A 352 22.84 -16.06 6.62
N GLY A 353 21.56 -15.86 6.24
CA GLY A 353 20.51 -16.88 6.38
C GLY A 353 20.01 -17.11 7.81
N ALA A 354 20.45 -16.30 8.77
CA ALA A 354 20.11 -16.45 10.18
C ALA A 354 18.79 -15.75 10.57
N LEU A 355 18.19 -14.95 9.69
CA LEU A 355 16.89 -14.31 9.91
C LEU A 355 15.78 -15.12 9.23
N ASN A 356 14.94 -15.79 10.02
CA ASN A 356 13.78 -16.56 9.56
C ASN A 356 12.58 -15.64 9.31
N ALA A 357 12.76 -14.59 8.51
CA ALA A 357 11.71 -13.64 8.13
C ALA A 357 12.03 -12.98 6.81
N GLU A 358 10.99 -12.44 6.15
CA GLU A 358 11.17 -11.50 5.04
C GLU A 358 11.56 -10.13 5.60
N LEU A 359 12.54 -9.48 4.99
CA LEU A 359 13.00 -8.14 5.38
C LEU A 359 12.57 -7.13 4.31
N GLU A 360 11.73 -6.18 4.70
CA GLU A 360 11.30 -5.06 3.86
C GLU A 360 11.82 -3.74 4.42
N VAL A 361 12.35 -2.89 3.56
CA VAL A 361 12.87 -1.57 3.93
C VAL A 361 11.99 -0.49 3.28
N ILE A 362 11.50 0.46 4.09
CA ILE A 362 10.65 1.56 3.68
C ILE A 362 11.22 2.94 4.05
#